data_05306ba8839093f3e6be6cf9661044cd
#
_entry.id   05306ba8839093f3e6be6cf9661044cd
#
_cell.length_a   1.000
_cell.length_b   1.000
_cell.length_c   1.000
_cell.angle_alpha   90.00
_cell.angle_beta   90.00
_cell.angle_gamma   90.00
#
_symmetry.space_group_name_H-M   'P 1'
#
loop_
_entity.id
_entity.type
_entity.pdbx_description
1 polymer ?
#
loop_
_entity_poly.entity_id
_entity_poly.type
_entity_poly.pdbx_seq_one_letter_code
_entity_poly.pdbx_strand_id
1 'polypeptide(L)'
;MLSGIGPREDLHRLGIPVVSDLPVGYNLQDHVFTYGMDFLVNIPFSHVLYRYFKPINIARYLKFNKGILTVPGGLDLIGYIDTKYANKLDDHPDVEINFLSSTLAFDGGKITLPILGLKREIWERCYKPFSFKESFAIIPSLLHPKSRGYIKLRSTNPHDHPIIQPNYLSRFEDILVLVDALKEVLRLGNSIALKIYGARIFPRRIPGCEKYVQFSDEDLHCIIRTLSTTAYHPVGTCKMGAIEDPTTVVDPELRVKGVSRLRVVDASIMPTIISGNTNAAAIMIAEKASDMIRNTLYFW
;
A
#
# COMPACT_ATOMS: atom_id res chain seq x y z
N MET A 1 22.93 4.98 -5.85
CA MET A 1 23.38 4.75 -7.25
C MET A 1 24.26 5.89 -7.80
N LEU A 2 23.96 7.18 -7.58
CA LEU A 2 24.81 8.30 -8.06
C LEU A 2 26.27 8.25 -7.55
N SER A 3 26.50 7.63 -6.40
CA SER A 3 27.85 7.42 -5.81
C SER A 3 28.58 6.18 -6.36
N GLY A 4 28.09 5.56 -7.42
CA GLY A 4 28.72 4.38 -8.04
C GLY A 4 28.39 3.04 -7.38
N ILE A 5 27.39 3.00 -6.49
CA ILE A 5 26.92 1.75 -5.86
C ILE A 5 25.59 1.36 -6.52
N GLY A 6 25.60 0.29 -7.30
CA GLY A 6 24.42 -0.15 -8.05
C GLY A 6 24.76 -1.10 -9.17
N PRO A 7 23.76 -1.51 -9.98
CA PRO A 7 23.96 -2.43 -11.10
C PRO A 7 24.93 -1.83 -12.13
N ARG A 8 25.99 -2.55 -12.40
CA ARG A 8 27.10 -2.13 -13.29
C ARG A 8 26.61 -1.60 -14.65
N GLU A 9 25.68 -2.32 -15.28
CA GLU A 9 25.18 -1.94 -16.61
C GLU A 9 24.42 -0.61 -16.57
N ASP A 10 23.58 -0.39 -15.53
CA ASP A 10 22.82 0.85 -15.36
C ASP A 10 23.74 2.05 -15.09
N LEU A 11 24.79 1.85 -14.28
CA LEU A 11 25.79 2.87 -13.97
C LEU A 11 26.63 3.22 -15.19
N HIS A 12 27.15 2.21 -15.92
CA HIS A 12 27.93 2.43 -17.14
C HIS A 12 27.16 3.19 -18.21
N ARG A 13 25.86 2.86 -18.40
CA ARG A 13 25.00 3.58 -19.36
C ARG A 13 24.91 5.08 -19.07
N LEU A 14 25.06 5.48 -17.82
CA LEU A 14 25.03 6.86 -17.39
C LEU A 14 26.44 7.48 -17.22
N GLY A 15 27.50 6.74 -17.55
CA GLY A 15 28.89 7.21 -17.39
C GLY A 15 29.32 7.32 -15.92
N ILE A 16 28.67 6.62 -14.98
CA ILE A 16 29.01 6.63 -13.57
C ILE A 16 30.06 5.54 -13.28
N PRO A 17 31.20 5.86 -12.70
CA PRO A 17 32.19 4.86 -12.28
C PRO A 17 31.61 3.88 -11.25
N VAL A 18 31.83 2.58 -11.43
CA VAL A 18 31.33 1.55 -10.53
C VAL A 18 32.24 1.41 -9.33
N VAL A 19 31.73 1.73 -8.14
CA VAL A 19 32.39 1.51 -6.85
C VAL A 19 32.06 0.12 -6.32
N SER A 20 30.78 -0.27 -6.36
CA SER A 20 30.33 -1.61 -5.98
C SER A 20 29.16 -2.03 -6.86
N ASP A 21 29.30 -3.22 -7.49
CA ASP A 21 28.29 -3.79 -8.35
C ASP A 21 27.28 -4.56 -7.53
N LEU A 22 26.15 -3.90 -7.22
CA LEU A 22 25.10 -4.43 -6.33
C LEU A 22 23.71 -4.19 -6.95
N PRO A 23 22.72 -5.05 -6.69
CA PRO A 23 21.38 -4.95 -7.26
C PRO A 23 20.51 -3.83 -6.61
N VAL A 24 21.10 -2.67 -6.31
CA VAL A 24 20.39 -1.52 -5.75
C VAL A 24 19.25 -1.07 -6.65
N GLY A 25 18.08 -0.91 -6.06
CA GLY A 25 16.87 -0.49 -6.77
C GLY A 25 16.00 -1.65 -7.26
N TYR A 26 16.51 -2.88 -7.32
CA TYR A 26 15.72 -4.07 -7.64
C TYR A 26 14.97 -4.61 -6.41
N ASN A 27 14.07 -5.59 -6.64
CA ASN A 27 13.24 -6.22 -5.61
C ASN A 27 12.23 -5.25 -4.95
N LEU A 28 11.85 -4.16 -5.62
CA LEU A 28 10.81 -3.27 -5.10
C LEU A 28 9.51 -4.05 -4.88
N GLN A 29 8.99 -3.97 -3.66
CA GLN A 29 7.72 -4.56 -3.23
C GLN A 29 6.89 -3.49 -2.57
N ASP A 30 5.57 -3.65 -2.62
CA ASP A 30 4.63 -2.74 -1.98
C ASP A 30 3.30 -3.46 -1.77
N HIS A 31 2.56 -3.12 -0.74
CA HIS A 31 1.18 -3.55 -0.60
C HIS A 31 0.30 -2.85 -1.61
N VAL A 32 -0.71 -3.57 -2.11
CA VAL A 32 -1.63 -3.06 -3.14
C VAL A 32 -3.04 -3.05 -2.59
N PHE A 33 -3.63 -1.86 -2.44
CA PHE A 33 -5.04 -1.67 -2.13
C PHE A 33 -5.90 -1.81 -3.38
N THR A 34 -7.07 -2.43 -3.24
CA THR A 34 -8.09 -2.44 -4.29
C THR A 34 -9.37 -1.75 -3.81
N TYR A 35 -9.67 -0.61 -4.40
CA TYR A 35 -10.93 0.11 -4.16
C TYR A 35 -12.09 -0.47 -4.97
N GLY A 36 -13.29 0.07 -4.76
CA GLY A 36 -14.46 -0.29 -5.58
C GLY A 36 -15.56 -1.01 -4.82
N MET A 37 -15.29 -1.48 -3.60
CA MET A 37 -16.29 -2.08 -2.71
C MET A 37 -16.77 -1.06 -1.69
N ASP A 38 -17.64 -0.15 -2.17
CA ASP A 38 -18.21 0.95 -1.40
C ASP A 38 -19.69 0.69 -1.15
N PHE A 39 -20.16 0.96 0.07
CA PHE A 39 -21.52 0.66 0.52
C PHE A 39 -22.20 1.91 1.05
N LEU A 40 -23.45 2.17 0.65
CA LEU A 40 -24.32 3.14 1.29
C LEU A 40 -24.89 2.56 2.58
N VAL A 41 -25.22 3.42 3.53
CA VAL A 41 -25.94 3.08 4.76
C VAL A 41 -27.01 4.13 5.08
N ASN A 42 -27.92 3.80 6.02
CA ASN A 42 -29.04 4.67 6.39
C ASN A 42 -28.83 5.39 7.72
N ILE A 43 -27.66 5.21 8.37
CA ILE A 43 -27.33 5.83 9.65
C ILE A 43 -26.23 6.89 9.48
N PRO A 44 -26.22 7.97 10.30
CA PRO A 44 -25.31 9.10 10.14
C PRO A 44 -23.98 8.87 10.88
N PHE A 45 -23.14 7.92 10.38
CA PHE A 45 -21.87 7.58 11.01
C PHE A 45 -20.64 7.94 10.17
N SER A 46 -20.82 8.17 8.86
CA SER A 46 -19.69 8.29 7.93
C SER A 46 -18.81 9.51 8.19
N HIS A 47 -17.54 9.36 7.94
CA HIS A 47 -16.56 10.43 7.92
C HIS A 47 -16.70 11.23 6.62
N VAL A 48 -17.59 12.21 6.58
CA VAL A 48 -17.74 13.16 5.46
C VAL A 48 -17.05 14.49 5.79
N LEU A 49 -16.36 15.09 4.82
CA LEU A 49 -15.43 16.20 5.03
C LEU A 49 -16.04 17.36 5.84
N TYR A 50 -17.27 17.78 5.57
CA TYR A 50 -17.90 18.91 6.27
C TYR A 50 -18.11 18.67 7.77
N ARG A 51 -18.14 17.40 8.24
CA ARG A 51 -18.29 17.07 9.67
C ARG A 51 -17.06 17.43 10.49
N TYR A 52 -15.87 17.35 9.86
CA TYR A 52 -14.61 17.69 10.54
C TYR A 52 -14.59 19.18 10.98
N PHE A 53 -15.22 20.05 10.20
CA PHE A 53 -15.24 21.50 10.46
C PHE A 53 -16.42 21.98 11.30
N LYS A 54 -17.30 21.08 11.77
CA LYS A 54 -18.39 21.49 12.69
C LYS A 54 -17.81 21.95 14.03
N PRO A 55 -18.18 23.16 14.54
CA PRO A 55 -17.66 23.69 15.80
C PRO A 55 -17.78 22.71 16.96
N ILE A 56 -18.91 21.97 17.03
CA ILE A 56 -19.15 20.99 18.09
C ILE A 56 -18.14 19.84 18.06
N ASN A 57 -17.71 19.38 16.87
CA ASN A 57 -16.72 18.32 16.75
C ASN A 57 -15.32 18.80 17.11
N ILE A 58 -14.98 20.05 16.74
CA ILE A 58 -13.72 20.69 17.13
C ILE A 58 -13.68 20.88 18.65
N ALA A 59 -14.75 21.43 19.24
CA ALA A 59 -14.84 21.62 20.70
C ALA A 59 -14.76 20.30 21.46
N ARG A 60 -15.43 19.24 20.95
CA ARG A 60 -15.38 17.89 21.54
C ARG A 60 -13.99 17.29 21.52
N TYR A 61 -13.26 17.49 20.41
CA TYR A 61 -11.87 17.03 20.30
C TYR A 61 -10.96 17.79 21.25
N LEU A 62 -10.98 19.13 21.23
CA LEU A 62 -10.11 19.98 22.06
C LEU A 62 -10.38 19.80 23.57
N LYS A 63 -11.63 19.59 23.98
CA LYS A 63 -11.99 19.46 25.40
C LYS A 63 -11.88 18.04 25.94
N PHE A 64 -12.15 17.02 25.12
CA PHE A 64 -12.32 15.65 25.59
C PHE A 64 -11.46 14.64 24.84
N ASN A 65 -10.70 15.02 23.83
CA ASN A 65 -9.97 14.12 22.93
C ASN A 65 -10.87 13.00 22.37
N LYS A 66 -12.10 13.36 21.96
CA LYS A 66 -13.10 12.41 21.45
C LYS A 66 -13.75 12.88 20.16
N GLY A 67 -14.33 11.94 19.43
CA GLY A 67 -15.14 12.18 18.24
C GLY A 67 -14.37 12.01 16.94
N ILE A 68 -14.98 12.46 15.85
CA ILE A 68 -14.54 12.21 14.47
C ILE A 68 -13.08 12.64 14.19
N LEU A 69 -12.55 13.62 14.92
CA LEU A 69 -11.17 14.09 14.75
C LEU A 69 -10.12 13.17 15.40
N THR A 70 -10.52 12.12 16.11
CA THR A 70 -9.60 11.13 16.69
C THR A 70 -9.29 9.97 15.77
N VAL A 71 -10.02 9.82 14.65
CA VAL A 71 -9.85 8.73 13.68
C VAL A 71 -9.33 9.30 12.38
N PRO A 72 -8.03 9.21 12.10
CA PRO A 72 -7.45 9.74 10.88
C PRO A 72 -7.95 8.98 9.65
N GLY A 73 -8.51 9.72 8.66
CA GLY A 73 -8.96 9.16 7.39
C GLY A 73 -10.18 8.23 7.45
N GLY A 74 -10.76 8.00 8.65
CA GLY A 74 -11.91 7.11 8.81
C GLY A 74 -11.56 5.62 8.77
N LEU A 75 -10.29 5.26 8.95
CA LEU A 75 -9.87 3.86 9.12
C LEU A 75 -10.20 3.42 10.55
N ASP A 76 -11.25 2.61 10.69
CA ASP A 76 -11.79 2.23 11.99
C ASP A 76 -11.38 0.83 12.42
N LEU A 77 -11.16 -0.07 11.46
CA LEU A 77 -10.85 -1.47 11.74
C LEU A 77 -9.92 -2.04 10.67
N ILE A 78 -8.96 -2.82 11.13
CA ILE A 78 -8.10 -3.67 10.31
C ILE A 78 -8.37 -5.12 10.71
N GLY A 79 -8.57 -6.00 9.73
CA GLY A 79 -8.68 -7.43 9.91
C GLY A 79 -7.77 -8.17 8.93
N TYR A 80 -7.42 -9.39 9.26
CA TYR A 80 -6.60 -10.25 8.42
C TYR A 80 -7.39 -11.49 8.03
N ILE A 81 -7.25 -11.92 6.79
CA ILE A 81 -7.93 -13.10 6.27
C ILE A 81 -6.98 -13.96 5.44
N ASP A 82 -7.26 -15.26 5.43
CA ASP A 82 -6.67 -16.20 4.52
C ASP A 82 -7.59 -16.39 3.32
N THR A 83 -7.10 -16.11 2.13
CA THR A 83 -7.80 -16.52 0.91
C THR A 83 -7.60 -18.03 0.68
N LYS A 84 -8.30 -18.59 -0.30
CA LYS A 84 -8.08 -20.00 -0.69
C LYS A 84 -6.67 -20.27 -1.23
N TYR A 85 -5.88 -19.22 -1.49
CA TYR A 85 -4.50 -19.30 -1.99
C TYR A 85 -3.47 -19.19 -0.86
N ALA A 86 -3.89 -18.81 0.36
CA ALA A 86 -3.00 -18.77 1.52
C ALA A 86 -2.50 -20.17 1.89
N ASN A 87 -1.29 -20.25 2.42
CA ASN A 87 -0.77 -21.48 2.97
C ASN A 87 -1.40 -21.72 4.35
N LYS A 88 -2.33 -22.65 4.44
CA LYS A 88 -3.07 -22.95 5.67
C LYS A 88 -2.22 -23.57 6.80
N LEU A 89 -0.99 -23.96 6.51
CA LEU A 89 -0.05 -24.49 7.52
C LEU A 89 0.72 -23.37 8.22
N ASP A 90 0.74 -22.17 7.65
CA ASP A 90 1.39 -21.00 8.19
C ASP A 90 0.32 -20.07 8.77
N ASP A 91 0.47 -19.63 10.01
CA ASP A 91 -0.34 -18.54 10.58
C ASP A 91 0.12 -17.20 9.97
N HIS A 92 -0.17 -17.05 8.67
CA HIS A 92 0.37 -15.97 7.84
C HIS A 92 -0.64 -15.50 6.80
N PRO A 93 -1.63 -14.68 7.20
CA PRO A 93 -2.67 -14.16 6.32
C PRO A 93 -2.10 -13.48 5.07
N ASP A 94 -2.72 -13.71 3.92
CA ASP A 94 -2.29 -13.15 2.64
C ASP A 94 -3.01 -11.85 2.25
N VAL A 95 -4.09 -11.49 2.98
CA VAL A 95 -4.86 -10.26 2.76
C VAL A 95 -5.18 -9.56 4.08
N GLU A 96 -4.95 -8.24 4.10
CA GLU A 96 -5.46 -7.33 5.11
C GLU A 96 -6.75 -6.67 4.61
N ILE A 97 -7.77 -6.62 5.44
CA ILE A 97 -9.04 -5.94 5.17
C ILE A 97 -9.08 -4.65 5.97
N ASN A 98 -9.21 -3.54 5.27
CA ASN A 98 -9.35 -2.20 5.84
C ASN A 98 -10.80 -1.76 5.78
N PHE A 99 -11.44 -1.57 6.94
CA PHE A 99 -12.78 -1.00 7.04
C PHE A 99 -12.69 0.50 7.30
N LEU A 100 -13.24 1.28 6.38
CA LEU A 100 -13.27 2.74 6.46
C LEU A 100 -14.72 3.22 6.61
N SER A 101 -15.02 3.98 7.63
CA SER A 101 -16.28 4.75 7.73
C SER A 101 -16.32 5.93 6.76
N SER A 102 -15.72 5.78 5.60
CA SER A 102 -15.68 6.75 4.51
C SER A 102 -15.53 6.01 3.18
N THR A 103 -15.70 6.73 2.09
CA THR A 103 -15.39 6.26 0.73
C THR A 103 -14.60 7.34 -0.01
N LEU A 104 -14.10 7.07 -1.21
CA LEU A 104 -13.45 8.08 -2.03
C LEU A 104 -14.35 9.29 -2.36
N ALA A 105 -15.67 9.20 -2.06
CA ALA A 105 -16.63 10.27 -2.26
C ALA A 105 -16.77 11.23 -1.05
N PHE A 106 -16.04 10.99 0.07
CA PHE A 106 -16.24 11.68 1.35
C PHE A 106 -15.99 13.21 1.29
N ASP A 107 -15.09 13.63 0.42
CA ASP A 107 -14.58 15.01 0.30
C ASP A 107 -15.12 15.76 -0.93
N GLY A 108 -15.98 15.12 -1.74
CA GLY A 108 -16.46 15.67 -3.01
C GLY A 108 -15.36 15.80 -4.06
N GLY A 109 -14.28 14.99 -3.95
CA GLY A 109 -13.15 14.96 -4.89
C GLY A 109 -12.11 16.07 -4.69
N LYS A 110 -12.18 16.81 -3.60
CA LYS A 110 -11.24 17.94 -3.35
C LYS A 110 -9.84 17.47 -2.96
N ILE A 111 -9.76 16.37 -2.23
CA ILE A 111 -8.53 15.82 -1.65
C ILE A 111 -8.19 14.48 -2.33
N THR A 112 -9.14 13.54 -2.32
CA THR A 112 -8.91 12.17 -2.79
C THR A 112 -8.59 12.10 -4.27
N LEU A 113 -9.28 12.87 -5.11
CA LEU A 113 -9.07 12.83 -6.56
C LEU A 113 -7.63 13.20 -6.96
N PRO A 114 -7.04 14.33 -6.51
CA PRO A 114 -5.66 14.68 -6.87
C PRO A 114 -4.62 13.78 -6.18
N ILE A 115 -4.84 13.35 -4.93
CA ILE A 115 -3.85 12.54 -4.20
C ILE A 115 -3.71 11.14 -4.79
N LEU A 116 -4.84 10.49 -5.12
CA LEU A 116 -4.83 9.14 -5.67
C LEU A 116 -4.61 9.08 -7.18
N GLY A 117 -4.57 10.24 -7.87
CA GLY A 117 -4.46 10.27 -9.33
C GLY A 117 -5.62 9.56 -10.02
N LEU A 118 -6.80 9.52 -9.39
CA LEU A 118 -7.97 8.83 -9.92
C LEU A 118 -8.40 9.44 -11.26
N LYS A 119 -8.63 8.62 -12.27
CA LYS A 119 -9.11 9.10 -13.58
C LYS A 119 -10.43 9.86 -13.41
N ARG A 120 -10.53 11.02 -14.07
CA ARG A 120 -11.70 11.90 -13.97
C ARG A 120 -13.01 11.18 -14.31
N GLU A 121 -12.99 10.32 -15.34
CA GLU A 121 -14.17 9.55 -15.74
C GLU A 121 -14.66 8.63 -14.61
N ILE A 122 -13.74 7.94 -13.92
CA ILE A 122 -14.07 7.09 -12.77
C ILE A 122 -14.67 7.93 -11.64
N TRP A 123 -14.08 9.09 -11.35
CA TRP A 123 -14.64 10.00 -10.36
C TRP A 123 -16.07 10.43 -10.72
N GLU A 124 -16.28 10.98 -11.91
CA GLU A 124 -17.57 11.52 -12.37
C GLU A 124 -18.69 10.45 -12.35
N ARG A 125 -18.38 9.23 -12.78
CA ARG A 125 -19.37 8.14 -12.92
C ARG A 125 -19.54 7.32 -11.65
N CYS A 126 -18.49 7.13 -10.86
CA CYS A 126 -18.50 6.13 -9.78
C CYS A 126 -18.56 6.73 -8.37
N TYR A 127 -18.07 7.95 -8.16
CA TYR A 127 -17.97 8.52 -6.81
C TYR A 127 -18.73 9.83 -6.65
N LYS A 128 -18.65 10.72 -7.60
CA LYS A 128 -19.32 12.03 -7.55
C LYS A 128 -20.83 11.97 -7.23
N PRO A 129 -21.63 11.03 -7.79
CA PRO A 129 -23.05 10.90 -7.46
C PRO A 129 -23.33 10.53 -5.99
N PHE A 130 -22.31 10.04 -5.30
CA PHE A 130 -22.36 9.60 -3.89
C PHE A 130 -21.62 10.56 -2.95
N SER A 131 -21.17 11.72 -3.45
CA SER A 131 -20.48 12.72 -2.63
C SER A 131 -21.27 13.10 -1.39
N PHE A 132 -20.59 13.06 -0.25
CA PHE A 132 -21.13 13.38 1.07
C PHE A 132 -22.30 12.51 1.56
N LYS A 133 -22.59 11.38 0.90
CA LYS A 133 -23.58 10.40 1.38
C LYS A 133 -23.00 9.54 2.49
N GLU A 134 -23.89 9.04 3.34
CA GLU A 134 -23.54 8.08 4.37
C GLU A 134 -23.12 6.77 3.72
N SER A 135 -21.84 6.41 3.94
CA SER A 135 -21.21 5.30 3.25
C SER A 135 -19.96 4.79 3.98
N PHE A 136 -19.57 3.58 3.69
CA PHE A 136 -18.30 2.98 4.11
C PHE A 136 -17.66 2.24 2.95
N ALA A 137 -16.37 2.01 3.07
CA ALA A 137 -15.62 1.15 2.16
C ALA A 137 -14.98 -0.02 2.90
N ILE A 138 -14.85 -1.15 2.23
CA ILE A 138 -14.03 -2.27 2.67
C ILE A 138 -12.97 -2.48 1.60
N ILE A 139 -11.71 -2.28 1.97
CA ILE A 139 -10.58 -2.24 1.03
C ILE A 139 -9.63 -3.38 1.35
N PRO A 140 -9.56 -4.42 0.51
CA PRO A 140 -8.54 -5.44 0.66
C PRO A 140 -7.17 -4.93 0.22
N SER A 141 -6.14 -5.34 0.96
CA SER A 141 -4.73 -5.11 0.69
C SER A 141 -4.02 -6.44 0.50
N LEU A 142 -3.33 -6.61 -0.61
CA LEU A 142 -2.48 -7.76 -0.87
C LEU A 142 -1.22 -7.66 -0.01
N LEU A 143 -1.02 -8.60 0.92
CA LEU A 143 0.11 -8.60 1.86
C LEU A 143 1.39 -9.23 1.28
N HIS A 144 1.25 -10.26 0.45
CA HIS A 144 2.39 -11.02 -0.08
C HIS A 144 2.47 -11.00 -1.60
N PRO A 145 2.68 -9.80 -2.22
CA PRO A 145 2.75 -9.69 -3.67
C PRO A 145 3.88 -10.56 -4.25
N LYS A 146 3.60 -11.26 -5.36
CA LYS A 146 4.61 -11.96 -6.15
C LYS A 146 5.24 -11.04 -7.20
N SER A 147 4.55 -9.97 -7.58
CA SER A 147 5.06 -8.93 -8.46
C SER A 147 6.27 -8.23 -7.84
N ARG A 148 7.26 -7.92 -8.68
CA ARG A 148 8.48 -7.20 -8.27
C ARG A 148 8.73 -6.04 -9.21
N GLY A 149 9.04 -4.89 -8.65
CA GLY A 149 9.40 -3.70 -9.37
C GLY A 149 10.87 -3.33 -9.21
N TYR A 150 11.18 -2.13 -9.68
CA TYR A 150 12.52 -1.56 -9.56
C TYR A 150 12.50 -0.05 -9.50
N ILE A 151 13.61 0.53 -8.99
CA ILE A 151 13.94 1.95 -9.06
C ILE A 151 15.27 2.10 -9.80
N LYS A 152 15.35 3.01 -10.77
CA LYS A 152 16.57 3.28 -11.54
C LYS A 152 16.84 4.78 -11.65
N LEU A 153 18.11 5.14 -11.83
CA LEU A 153 18.46 6.50 -12.18
C LEU A 153 17.93 6.84 -13.58
N ARG A 154 17.36 8.03 -13.74
CA ARG A 154 16.98 8.59 -15.03
C ARG A 154 18.17 9.23 -15.72
N SER A 155 19.00 9.94 -14.95
CA SER A 155 20.20 10.65 -15.39
C SER A 155 21.20 10.78 -14.25
N THR A 156 22.30 11.50 -14.47
CA THR A 156 23.28 11.86 -13.44
C THR A 156 22.91 13.11 -12.66
N ASN A 157 21.89 13.86 -13.09
CA ASN A 157 21.40 15.03 -12.37
C ASN A 157 20.62 14.60 -11.12
N PRO A 158 21.06 14.97 -9.88
CA PRO A 158 20.39 14.58 -8.64
C PRO A 158 18.98 15.16 -8.47
N HIS A 159 18.61 16.16 -9.25
CA HIS A 159 17.27 16.76 -9.22
C HIS A 159 16.26 16.07 -10.14
N ASP A 160 16.72 15.18 -11.01
CA ASP A 160 15.81 14.40 -11.85
C ASP A 160 15.16 13.29 -11.04
N HIS A 161 13.82 13.22 -11.11
CA HIS A 161 13.11 12.12 -10.47
C HIS A 161 13.55 10.76 -11.01
N PRO A 162 13.77 9.75 -10.15
CA PRO A 162 14.13 8.41 -10.58
C PRO A 162 13.02 7.78 -11.43
N ILE A 163 13.37 6.75 -12.18
CA ILE A 163 12.41 5.86 -12.83
C ILE A 163 11.93 4.90 -11.74
N ILE A 164 10.65 4.96 -11.40
CA ILE A 164 10.01 4.06 -10.43
C ILE A 164 9.03 3.18 -11.20
N GLN A 165 9.29 1.89 -11.24
CA GLN A 165 8.44 0.90 -11.90
C GLN A 165 8.04 -0.18 -10.91
N PRO A 166 6.87 -0.04 -10.28
CA PRO A 166 6.43 -1.00 -9.25
C PRO A 166 6.01 -2.36 -9.83
N ASN A 167 5.62 -2.42 -11.10
CA ASN A 167 5.10 -3.62 -11.77
C ASN A 167 3.90 -4.25 -11.04
N TYR A 168 3.03 -3.43 -10.42
CA TYR A 168 1.84 -3.92 -9.73
C TYR A 168 1.04 -4.89 -10.59
N LEU A 169 0.59 -5.99 -9.98
CA LEU A 169 -0.26 -6.98 -10.62
C LEU A 169 0.32 -7.58 -11.91
N SER A 170 1.66 -7.57 -12.06
CA SER A 170 2.33 -8.21 -13.20
C SER A 170 2.30 -9.74 -13.10
N ARG A 171 2.16 -10.28 -11.89
CA ARG A 171 1.96 -11.70 -11.63
C ARG A 171 0.47 -11.97 -11.48
N PHE A 172 -0.02 -12.98 -12.20
CA PHE A 172 -1.44 -13.31 -12.19
C PHE A 172 -1.92 -13.83 -10.83
N GLU A 173 -1.03 -14.47 -10.09
CA GLU A 173 -1.26 -14.94 -8.73
C GLU A 173 -1.74 -13.84 -7.79
N ASP A 174 -1.20 -12.63 -7.91
CA ASP A 174 -1.59 -11.46 -7.12
C ASP A 174 -3.05 -11.07 -7.38
N ILE A 175 -3.49 -11.19 -8.63
CA ILE A 175 -4.87 -10.91 -9.01
C ILE A 175 -5.83 -11.97 -8.47
N LEU A 176 -5.45 -13.25 -8.53
CA LEU A 176 -6.28 -14.34 -8.02
C LEU A 176 -6.57 -14.18 -6.51
N VAL A 177 -5.56 -13.80 -5.73
CA VAL A 177 -5.71 -13.49 -4.30
C VAL A 177 -6.69 -12.33 -4.11
N LEU A 178 -6.53 -11.24 -4.84
CA LEU A 178 -7.41 -10.07 -4.73
C LEU A 178 -8.84 -10.36 -5.22
N VAL A 179 -9.04 -11.20 -6.24
CA VAL A 179 -10.40 -11.63 -6.66
C VAL A 179 -11.10 -12.37 -5.53
N ASP A 180 -10.40 -13.30 -4.86
CA ASP A 180 -10.95 -14.03 -3.73
C ASP A 180 -11.25 -13.09 -2.54
N ALA A 181 -10.33 -12.18 -2.25
CA ALA A 181 -10.51 -11.13 -1.23
C ALA A 181 -11.74 -10.24 -1.51
N LEU A 182 -11.96 -9.81 -2.76
CA LEU A 182 -13.14 -9.01 -3.12
C LEU A 182 -14.45 -9.79 -2.95
N LYS A 183 -14.46 -11.11 -3.17
CA LYS A 183 -15.63 -11.96 -2.88
C LYS A 183 -15.92 -11.99 -1.38
N GLU A 184 -14.89 -12.10 -0.53
CA GLU A 184 -15.05 -12.01 0.92
C GLU A 184 -15.54 -10.63 1.36
N VAL A 185 -15.05 -9.56 0.77
CA VAL A 185 -15.53 -8.19 1.01
C VAL A 185 -17.02 -8.05 0.64
N LEU A 186 -17.44 -8.61 -0.49
CA LEU A 186 -18.86 -8.63 -0.88
C LEU A 186 -19.70 -9.41 0.12
N ARG A 187 -19.22 -10.55 0.60
CA ARG A 187 -19.89 -11.36 1.63
C ARG A 187 -20.03 -10.57 2.95
N LEU A 188 -18.95 -9.93 3.39
CA LEU A 188 -18.94 -9.09 4.60
C LEU A 188 -19.92 -7.91 4.47
N GLY A 189 -19.85 -7.14 3.38
CA GLY A 189 -20.72 -5.99 3.13
C GLY A 189 -22.21 -6.35 3.01
N ASN A 190 -22.53 -7.59 2.64
CA ASN A 190 -23.86 -8.15 2.59
C ASN A 190 -24.29 -8.92 3.85
N SER A 191 -23.48 -8.94 4.90
CA SER A 191 -23.80 -9.62 6.16
C SER A 191 -25.04 -9.03 6.84
N ILE A 192 -25.72 -9.85 7.63
CA ILE A 192 -26.88 -9.40 8.43
C ILE A 192 -26.51 -8.23 9.32
N ALA A 193 -25.32 -8.29 9.95
CA ALA A 193 -24.81 -7.25 10.83
C ALA A 193 -24.72 -5.88 10.18
N LEU A 194 -24.40 -5.79 8.89
CA LEU A 194 -24.36 -4.52 8.15
C LEU A 194 -25.70 -4.18 7.49
N LYS A 195 -26.47 -5.17 7.08
CA LYS A 195 -27.80 -4.96 6.49
C LYS A 195 -28.80 -4.32 7.44
N ILE A 196 -28.73 -4.56 8.76
CA ILE A 196 -29.59 -3.86 9.74
C ILE A 196 -29.41 -2.35 9.72
N TYR A 197 -28.25 -1.85 9.26
CA TYR A 197 -27.97 -0.42 9.07
C TYR A 197 -28.26 0.06 7.64
N GLY A 198 -28.90 -0.77 6.81
CA GLY A 198 -29.25 -0.47 5.43
C GLY A 198 -28.07 -0.53 4.46
N ALA A 199 -27.03 -1.31 4.80
CA ALA A 199 -25.87 -1.47 3.93
C ALA A 199 -26.29 -2.04 2.57
N ARG A 200 -25.89 -1.34 1.50
CA ARG A 200 -26.08 -1.75 0.11
C ARG A 200 -24.93 -1.20 -0.73
N ILE A 201 -24.41 -2.04 -1.62
CA ILE A 201 -23.30 -1.65 -2.49
C ILE A 201 -23.69 -0.45 -3.37
N PHE A 202 -22.74 0.41 -3.71
CA PHE A 202 -22.99 1.52 -4.63
C PHE A 202 -23.56 0.99 -5.95
N PRO A 203 -24.74 1.47 -6.40
CA PRO A 203 -25.37 1.03 -7.62
C PRO A 203 -24.67 1.63 -8.85
N ARG A 204 -23.47 1.15 -9.15
CA ARG A 204 -22.66 1.63 -10.26
C ARG A 204 -21.90 0.50 -10.94
N ARG A 205 -21.47 0.76 -12.16
CA ARG A 205 -20.50 -0.07 -12.90
C ARG A 205 -19.22 0.72 -13.08
N ILE A 206 -18.08 0.03 -12.97
CA ILE A 206 -16.78 0.65 -13.20
C ILE A 206 -16.56 0.83 -14.71
N PRO A 207 -16.18 2.05 -15.18
CA PRO A 207 -15.90 2.30 -16.58
C PRO A 207 -14.88 1.34 -17.18
N GLY A 208 -15.23 0.73 -18.30
CA GLY A 208 -14.43 -0.30 -18.98
C GLY A 208 -14.69 -1.73 -18.51
N CYS A 209 -15.44 -1.93 -17.41
CA CYS A 209 -15.81 -3.25 -16.90
C CYS A 209 -17.27 -3.63 -17.19
N GLU A 210 -18.05 -2.75 -17.82
CA GLU A 210 -19.50 -2.92 -18.01
C GLU A 210 -19.88 -4.14 -18.85
N LYS A 211 -18.97 -4.63 -19.69
CA LYS A 211 -19.17 -5.80 -20.54
C LYS A 211 -19.21 -7.13 -19.81
N TYR A 212 -18.72 -7.18 -18.58
CA TYR A 212 -18.70 -8.40 -17.78
C TYR A 212 -19.96 -8.49 -16.91
N VAL A 213 -20.33 -9.72 -16.52
CA VAL A 213 -21.41 -9.93 -15.53
C VAL A 213 -20.94 -9.37 -14.19
N GLN A 214 -21.76 -8.54 -13.58
CA GLN A 214 -21.40 -7.85 -12.33
C GLN A 214 -20.99 -8.85 -11.24
N PHE A 215 -19.83 -8.60 -10.64
CA PHE A 215 -19.18 -9.43 -9.61
C PHE A 215 -18.79 -10.85 -10.07
N SER A 216 -18.79 -11.15 -11.37
CA SER A 216 -18.09 -12.32 -11.89
C SER A 216 -16.57 -12.17 -11.70
N ASP A 217 -15.81 -13.26 -11.83
CA ASP A 217 -14.35 -13.23 -11.70
C ASP A 217 -13.72 -12.26 -12.72
N GLU A 218 -14.28 -12.18 -13.93
CA GLU A 218 -13.84 -11.25 -14.97
C GLU A 218 -14.11 -9.80 -14.61
N ASP A 219 -15.27 -9.51 -14.00
CA ASP A 219 -15.61 -8.16 -13.53
C ASP A 219 -14.70 -7.75 -12.36
N LEU A 220 -14.49 -8.64 -11.38
CA LEU A 220 -13.60 -8.39 -10.25
C LEU A 220 -12.15 -8.20 -10.72
N HIS A 221 -11.67 -9.02 -11.67
CA HIS A 221 -10.36 -8.82 -12.30
C HIS A 221 -10.25 -7.44 -12.96
N CYS A 222 -11.27 -7.03 -13.70
CA CYS A 222 -11.32 -5.71 -14.33
C CYS A 222 -11.28 -4.58 -13.28
N ILE A 223 -12.05 -4.70 -12.20
CA ILE A 223 -12.07 -3.76 -11.07
C ILE A 223 -10.67 -3.65 -10.45
N ILE A 224 -10.01 -4.78 -10.17
CA ILE A 224 -8.65 -4.82 -9.63
C ILE A 224 -7.68 -4.06 -10.53
N ARG A 225 -7.69 -4.35 -11.84
CA ARG A 225 -6.83 -3.64 -12.81
C ARG A 225 -7.09 -2.14 -12.90
N THR A 226 -8.32 -1.71 -12.60
CA THR A 226 -8.75 -0.31 -12.77
C THR A 226 -8.61 0.52 -11.50
N LEU A 227 -8.82 -0.08 -10.33
CA LEU A 227 -8.95 0.63 -9.06
C LEU A 227 -7.91 0.23 -7.99
N SER A 228 -6.89 -0.54 -8.37
CA SER A 228 -5.79 -0.80 -7.44
C SER A 228 -4.79 0.34 -7.42
N THR A 229 -4.23 0.58 -6.24
CA THR A 229 -3.21 1.61 -6.00
C THR A 229 -2.23 1.15 -4.91
N THR A 230 -1.14 1.89 -4.78
CA THR A 230 -0.17 1.70 -3.69
C THR A 230 -0.82 1.88 -2.31
N ALA A 231 -0.38 1.09 -1.34
CA ALA A 231 -0.64 1.33 0.09
C ALA A 231 0.43 2.25 0.73
N TYR A 232 1.36 2.79 -0.09
CA TYR A 232 2.51 3.60 0.36
C TYR A 232 3.45 2.86 1.32
N HIS A 233 3.66 1.57 1.09
CA HIS A 233 4.56 0.71 1.86
C HIS A 233 5.76 0.19 1.04
N PRO A 234 6.46 1.00 0.22
CA PRO A 234 7.54 0.50 -0.63
C PRO A 234 8.72 -0.01 0.19
N VAL A 235 9.21 -1.21 -0.14
CA VAL A 235 10.34 -1.87 0.54
C VAL A 235 11.23 -2.61 -0.46
N GLY A 236 12.37 -3.10 0.02
CA GLY A 236 13.13 -4.18 -0.62
C GLY A 236 14.23 -3.75 -1.58
N THR A 237 14.39 -2.46 -1.89
CA THR A 237 15.31 -1.98 -2.94
C THR A 237 16.79 -1.96 -2.54
N CYS A 238 17.11 -2.20 -1.26
CA CYS A 238 18.46 -2.46 -0.75
C CYS A 238 18.46 -3.75 0.06
N LYS A 239 17.92 -4.83 -0.50
CA LYS A 239 17.65 -6.11 0.15
C LYS A 239 18.79 -6.60 1.02
N MET A 240 18.47 -6.96 2.28
CA MET A 240 19.38 -7.60 3.23
C MET A 240 19.47 -9.11 2.98
N GLY A 241 20.63 -9.71 3.24
CA GLY A 241 20.82 -11.15 3.26
C GLY A 241 22.27 -11.57 3.42
N ALA A 242 22.55 -12.86 3.23
CA ALA A 242 23.89 -13.41 3.37
C ALA A 242 24.91 -12.68 2.50
N ILE A 243 26.16 -12.64 2.95
CA ILE A 243 27.22 -11.90 2.26
C ILE A 243 27.49 -12.47 0.87
N GLU A 244 27.30 -13.77 0.71
CA GLU A 244 27.52 -14.55 -0.52
C GLU A 244 26.32 -14.47 -1.48
N ASP A 245 25.13 -14.01 -1.02
CA ASP A 245 23.95 -13.91 -1.88
C ASP A 245 24.10 -12.71 -2.83
N PRO A 246 24.27 -12.95 -4.16
CA PRO A 246 24.46 -11.87 -5.13
C PRO A 246 23.21 -11.01 -5.33
N THR A 247 22.05 -11.44 -4.81
CA THR A 247 20.78 -10.71 -4.93
C THR A 247 20.57 -9.70 -3.80
N THR A 248 21.53 -9.52 -2.89
CA THR A 248 21.43 -8.63 -1.74
C THR A 248 22.40 -7.47 -1.82
N VAL A 249 22.03 -6.35 -1.21
CA VAL A 249 22.80 -5.10 -1.18
C VAL A 249 23.54 -4.93 0.12
N VAL A 250 22.91 -5.30 1.25
CA VAL A 250 23.49 -5.22 2.59
C VAL A 250 23.55 -6.59 3.24
N ASP A 251 24.51 -6.74 4.17
CA ASP A 251 24.63 -7.94 5.01
C ASP A 251 23.62 -7.88 6.21
N PRO A 252 23.54 -8.93 7.06
CA PRO A 252 22.64 -8.93 8.21
C PRO A 252 22.93 -7.87 9.27
N GLU A 253 24.11 -7.23 9.24
CA GLU A 253 24.45 -6.08 10.07
C GLU A 253 24.19 -4.75 9.35
N LEU A 254 23.47 -4.79 8.23
CA LEU A 254 23.03 -3.67 7.39
C LEU A 254 24.20 -2.91 6.72
N ARG A 255 25.40 -3.50 6.65
CA ARG A 255 26.57 -2.92 5.99
C ARG A 255 26.45 -3.13 4.47
N VAL A 256 26.73 -2.09 3.72
CA VAL A 256 26.74 -2.17 2.24
C VAL A 256 27.91 -3.04 1.80
N LYS A 257 27.64 -4.05 0.99
CA LYS A 257 28.66 -4.99 0.50
C LYS A 257 29.70 -4.28 -0.37
N GLY A 258 30.97 -4.58 -0.12
CA GLY A 258 32.09 -4.01 -0.89
C GLY A 258 32.40 -2.53 -0.59
N VAL A 259 31.73 -1.92 0.41
CA VAL A 259 31.97 -0.53 0.82
C VAL A 259 32.13 -0.47 2.34
N SER A 260 33.27 0.07 2.82
CA SER A 260 33.51 0.18 4.24
C SER A 260 32.76 1.37 4.86
N ARG A 261 32.35 1.22 6.14
CA ARG A 261 31.73 2.28 6.96
C ARG A 261 30.44 2.87 6.41
N LEU A 262 29.69 2.09 5.60
CA LEU A 262 28.38 2.49 5.06
C LEU A 262 27.32 1.45 5.42
N ARG A 263 26.17 1.91 5.91
CA ARG A 263 24.98 1.09 6.16
C ARG A 263 23.74 1.69 5.48
N VAL A 264 22.75 0.83 5.20
CA VAL A 264 21.41 1.25 4.84
C VAL A 264 20.47 0.84 5.99
N VAL A 265 19.69 1.80 6.50
CA VAL A 265 18.88 1.63 7.72
C VAL A 265 17.49 2.20 7.48
N ASP A 266 16.71 1.54 6.67
CA ASP A 266 15.33 1.88 6.35
C ASP A 266 14.57 0.67 5.80
N ALA A 267 13.32 0.85 5.41
CA ALA A 267 12.46 -0.22 4.88
C ALA A 267 13.01 -0.88 3.61
N SER A 268 13.95 -0.26 2.89
CA SER A 268 14.52 -0.84 1.66
C SER A 268 15.35 -2.10 1.92
N ILE A 269 15.78 -2.34 3.16
CA ILE A 269 16.53 -3.56 3.50
C ILE A 269 15.66 -4.81 3.58
N MET A 270 14.34 -4.71 3.69
CA MET A 270 13.46 -5.86 3.85
C MET A 270 13.60 -6.83 2.65
N PRO A 271 13.95 -8.11 2.89
CA PRO A 271 14.01 -9.09 1.80
C PRO A 271 12.64 -9.38 1.20
N THR A 272 11.64 -9.44 2.06
CA THR A 272 10.21 -9.57 1.75
C THR A 272 9.43 -8.55 2.55
N ILE A 273 8.37 -8.01 1.98
CA ILE A 273 7.46 -7.12 2.69
C ILE A 273 6.76 -7.89 3.83
N ILE A 274 6.55 -7.23 4.96
CA ILE A 274 5.90 -7.81 6.14
C ILE A 274 4.38 -7.91 5.98
N SER A 275 3.71 -8.70 6.85
CA SER A 275 2.25 -8.87 6.87
C SER A 275 1.54 -7.76 7.65
N GLY A 276 1.73 -6.52 7.25
CA GLY A 276 1.09 -5.35 7.90
C GLY A 276 1.76 -4.04 7.51
N ASN A 277 1.30 -2.95 8.10
CA ASN A 277 1.81 -1.61 7.83
C ASN A 277 3.30 -1.49 8.18
N THR A 278 4.11 -0.93 7.29
CA THR A 278 5.58 -0.96 7.37
C THR A 278 6.19 0.01 8.36
N ASN A 279 5.43 0.94 8.95
CA ASN A 279 5.96 1.97 9.84
C ASN A 279 6.64 1.39 11.10
N ALA A 280 5.97 0.45 11.78
CA ALA A 280 6.53 -0.17 12.98
C ALA A 280 7.83 -0.94 12.68
N ALA A 281 7.89 -1.63 11.54
CA ALA A 281 9.09 -2.33 11.11
C ALA A 281 10.23 -1.37 10.75
N ALA A 282 9.94 -0.21 10.13
CA ALA A 282 10.94 0.81 9.86
C ALA A 282 11.55 1.38 11.15
N ILE A 283 10.72 1.62 12.17
CA ILE A 283 11.18 2.05 13.51
C ILE A 283 12.04 0.94 14.14
N MET A 284 11.61 -0.31 14.12
CA MET A 284 12.37 -1.46 14.67
C MET A 284 13.73 -1.61 13.98
N ILE A 285 13.78 -1.48 12.64
CA ILE A 285 15.03 -1.52 11.88
C ILE A 285 16.00 -0.41 12.37
N ALA A 286 15.49 0.81 12.57
CA ALA A 286 16.28 1.94 13.02
C ALA A 286 16.80 1.74 14.45
N GLU A 287 15.98 1.29 15.38
CA GLU A 287 16.37 0.97 16.77
C GLU A 287 17.44 -0.11 16.80
N LYS A 288 17.23 -1.21 16.10
CA LYS A 288 18.19 -2.32 16.02
C LYS A 288 19.54 -1.87 15.41
N ALA A 289 19.49 -1.09 14.33
CA ALA A 289 20.69 -0.57 13.69
C ALA A 289 21.44 0.41 14.57
N SER A 290 20.76 1.21 15.37
CA SER A 290 21.39 2.12 16.35
C SER A 290 22.25 1.35 17.36
N ASP A 291 21.76 0.20 17.86
CA ASP A 291 22.53 -0.68 18.73
C ASP A 291 23.75 -1.29 18.00
N MET A 292 23.57 -1.76 16.76
CA MET A 292 24.67 -2.30 15.96
C MET A 292 25.77 -1.24 15.72
N ILE A 293 25.39 0.01 15.44
CA ILE A 293 26.34 1.11 15.21
C ILE A 293 27.06 1.43 16.52
N ARG A 294 26.35 1.58 17.64
CA ARG A 294 26.91 1.88 18.95
C ARG A 294 27.92 0.81 19.36
N ASN A 295 27.60 -0.46 19.20
CA ASN A 295 28.48 -1.56 19.55
C ASN A 295 29.79 -1.56 18.72
N THR A 296 29.74 -1.08 17.46
CA THR A 296 30.97 -0.94 16.66
C THR A 296 31.91 0.19 17.18
N LEU A 297 31.37 1.20 17.86
CA LEU A 297 32.17 2.32 18.40
C LEU A 297 32.85 1.99 19.71
N TYR A 298 32.35 1.02 20.49
CA TYR A 298 32.96 0.63 21.78
C TYR A 298 34.15 -0.34 21.66
N PHE A 299 34.45 -0.82 20.46
CA PHE A 299 35.58 -1.71 20.19
C PHE A 299 36.76 -0.99 19.53
N TRP A 300 36.81 0.34 19.61
CA TRP A 300 37.93 1.19 19.23
C TRP A 300 38.33 2.05 20.49
#